data_0ee426a2dd89ac741280b939f296c0df
#
_entry.id   0ee426a2dd89ac741280b939f296c0df
#
_cell.length_a   1.000
_cell.length_b   1.000
_cell.length_c   1.000
_cell.angle_alpha   90.00
_cell.angle_beta   90.00
_cell.angle_gamma   90.00
#
_symmetry.space_group_name_H-M   'P 1'
#
loop_
_entity.id
_entity.type
_entity.pdbx_description
1 polymer ?
#
loop_
_entity_poly.entity_id
_entity_poly.type
_entity_poly.pdbx_seq_one_letter_code
_entity_poly.pdbx_strand_id
1 'polypeptide(L)'
;VPPSAASGGDKKTFIPVEMPWQEMLGKVSFWTIWIIFVFGGMAGLTVIGNIARFGLDVLQSASVTETAAKAAAGTAMAWYAIFNGLGRIVWGKILDVVGSKMALFMLFFVQGLLMLTLYKMGVTAVMLAVYASAIGFNYGGTFALFPAATAQLFGAKNVGSNYPFVFTAYGIGGIVGPLLAGFIR
;
A
#
# COMPACT_ATOMS: atom_id res chain seq x y z
N VAL A 1 -60.38 5.60 -5.72
CA VAL A 1 -59.26 6.46 -6.19
C VAL A 1 -57.96 5.78 -5.82
N PRO A 2 -57.15 5.30 -6.77
CA PRO A 2 -55.83 4.72 -6.45
C PRO A 2 -54.83 5.83 -6.15
N PRO A 3 -53.88 5.63 -5.21
CA PRO A 3 -52.89 6.62 -4.91
C PRO A 3 -51.86 6.75 -6.03
N SER A 4 -51.57 8.01 -6.34
CA SER A 4 -50.60 8.52 -7.29
C SER A 4 -49.19 7.87 -7.12
N ALA A 5 -48.65 7.38 -8.24
CA ALA A 5 -47.27 6.92 -8.33
C ALA A 5 -46.29 8.06 -8.01
N ALA A 6 -45.52 7.87 -6.95
CA ALA A 6 -44.39 8.73 -6.64
C ALA A 6 -43.32 8.62 -7.72
N SER A 7 -42.88 9.74 -8.24
CA SER A 7 -41.85 9.90 -9.26
C SER A 7 -40.57 9.17 -8.87
N GLY A 8 -40.25 8.12 -9.61
CA GLY A 8 -38.95 7.46 -9.54
C GLY A 8 -37.88 8.39 -10.12
N GLY A 9 -37.06 8.97 -9.25
CA GLY A 9 -35.83 9.60 -9.70
C GLY A 9 -34.99 8.58 -10.48
N ASP A 10 -34.54 8.96 -11.66
CA ASP A 10 -33.62 8.21 -12.52
C ASP A 10 -32.39 7.76 -11.70
N LYS A 11 -32.44 6.56 -11.12
CA LYS A 11 -31.25 5.84 -10.75
C LYS A 11 -30.53 5.56 -12.05
N LYS A 12 -29.56 6.38 -12.43
CA LYS A 12 -28.57 6.03 -13.46
C LYS A 12 -28.10 4.62 -13.12
N THR A 13 -28.58 3.63 -13.84
CA THR A 13 -28.10 2.26 -13.78
C THR A 13 -26.64 2.32 -14.21
N PHE A 14 -25.75 2.31 -13.24
CA PHE A 14 -24.32 2.21 -13.49
C PHE A 14 -24.10 0.82 -14.12
N ILE A 15 -23.98 0.78 -15.44
CA ILE A 15 -23.57 -0.43 -16.14
C ILE A 15 -22.10 -0.60 -15.79
N PRO A 16 -21.72 -1.63 -15.02
CA PRO A 16 -20.32 -1.85 -14.70
C PRO A 16 -19.54 -2.04 -16.01
N VAL A 17 -18.50 -1.25 -16.21
CA VAL A 17 -17.62 -1.39 -17.36
C VAL A 17 -16.87 -2.72 -17.17
N GLU A 18 -17.18 -3.71 -18.01
CA GLU A 18 -16.50 -5.00 -18.02
C GLU A 18 -15.47 -4.99 -19.16
N MET A 19 -14.24 -4.66 -18.83
CA MET A 19 -13.17 -4.44 -19.81
C MET A 19 -12.16 -5.60 -19.79
N PRO A 20 -11.88 -6.26 -20.92
CA PRO A 20 -10.82 -7.26 -21.00
C PRO A 20 -9.43 -6.60 -20.95
N TRP A 21 -8.40 -7.37 -20.57
CA TRP A 21 -7.04 -6.85 -20.37
C TRP A 21 -6.45 -6.17 -21.62
N GLN A 22 -6.81 -6.63 -22.84
CA GLN A 22 -6.33 -6.04 -24.09
C GLN A 22 -6.77 -4.57 -24.25
N GLU A 23 -8.01 -4.28 -23.87
CA GLU A 23 -8.54 -2.91 -23.89
C GLU A 23 -8.02 -2.09 -22.70
N MET A 24 -7.88 -2.71 -21.54
CA MET A 24 -7.37 -2.08 -20.31
C MET A 24 -5.99 -1.48 -20.55
N LEU A 25 -5.07 -2.21 -21.18
CA LEU A 25 -3.70 -1.75 -21.44
C LEU A 25 -3.64 -0.48 -22.30
N GLY A 26 -4.66 -0.22 -23.11
CA GLY A 26 -4.80 1.02 -23.90
C GLY A 26 -5.34 2.23 -23.11
N LYS A 27 -5.74 2.05 -21.84
CA LYS A 27 -6.35 3.13 -21.05
C LYS A 27 -5.33 3.88 -20.19
N VAL A 28 -5.44 5.19 -20.16
CA VAL A 28 -4.61 6.04 -19.28
C VAL A 28 -4.80 5.66 -17.81
N SER A 29 -6.01 5.26 -17.40
CA SER A 29 -6.30 4.81 -16.03
C SER A 29 -5.50 3.56 -15.63
N PHE A 30 -5.18 2.64 -16.57
CA PHE A 30 -4.29 1.52 -16.29
C PHE A 30 -2.87 2.02 -15.95
N TRP A 31 -2.30 2.86 -16.78
CA TRP A 31 -0.95 3.37 -16.55
C TRP A 31 -0.86 4.24 -15.29
N THR A 32 -1.93 4.98 -14.98
CA THR A 32 -1.99 5.76 -13.73
C THR A 32 -1.93 4.87 -12.50
N ILE A 33 -2.81 3.84 -12.41
CA ILE A 33 -2.82 2.93 -11.25
C ILE A 33 -1.53 2.09 -11.20
N TRP A 34 -0.99 1.73 -12.35
CA TRP A 34 0.25 0.97 -12.48
C TRP A 34 1.45 1.76 -11.94
N ILE A 35 1.62 3.03 -12.34
CA ILE A 35 2.69 3.91 -11.84
C ILE A 35 2.55 4.13 -10.33
N ILE A 36 1.34 4.40 -9.84
CA ILE A 36 1.07 4.55 -8.41
C ILE A 36 1.48 3.27 -7.66
N PHE A 37 1.21 2.11 -8.22
CA PHE A 37 1.58 0.83 -7.59
C PHE A 37 3.09 0.58 -7.63
N VAL A 38 3.81 1.00 -8.67
CA VAL A 38 5.29 0.98 -8.69
C VAL A 38 5.84 1.75 -7.48
N PHE A 39 5.39 2.99 -7.26
CA PHE A 39 5.85 3.81 -6.13
C PHE A 39 5.45 3.18 -4.78
N GLY A 40 4.26 2.61 -4.68
CA GLY A 40 3.84 1.87 -3.48
C GLY A 40 4.72 0.67 -3.19
N GLY A 41 5.02 -0.14 -4.22
CA GLY A 41 5.93 -1.27 -4.14
C GLY A 41 7.35 -0.85 -3.75
N MET A 42 7.87 0.21 -4.38
CA MET A 42 9.17 0.78 -4.06
C MET A 42 9.28 1.14 -2.58
N ALA A 43 8.33 1.93 -2.06
CA ALA A 43 8.36 2.39 -0.67
C ALA A 43 8.34 1.20 0.31
N GLY A 44 7.39 0.28 0.15
CA GLY A 44 7.22 -0.84 1.08
C GLY A 44 8.37 -1.85 1.03
N LEU A 45 8.80 -2.25 -0.17
CA LEU A 45 9.86 -3.25 -0.33
C LEU A 45 11.24 -2.71 0.04
N THR A 46 11.49 -1.40 -0.18
CA THR A 46 12.70 -0.76 0.32
C THR A 46 12.76 -0.79 1.85
N VAL A 47 11.64 -0.52 2.53
CA VAL A 47 11.58 -0.61 4.00
C VAL A 47 11.80 -2.04 4.47
N ILE A 48 11.08 -3.02 3.91
CA ILE A 48 11.25 -4.44 4.28
C ILE A 48 12.72 -4.85 4.14
N GLY A 49 13.36 -4.50 3.04
CA GLY A 49 14.75 -4.89 2.77
C GLY A 49 15.79 -4.19 3.64
N ASN A 50 15.48 -3.02 4.20
CA ASN A 50 16.46 -2.18 4.88
C ASN A 50 16.17 -1.90 6.36
N ILE A 51 14.94 -2.14 6.86
CA ILE A 51 14.54 -1.74 8.22
C ILE A 51 15.41 -2.40 9.31
N ALA A 52 15.81 -3.66 9.11
CA ALA A 52 16.66 -4.36 10.07
C ALA A 52 18.05 -3.71 10.14
N ARG A 53 18.64 -3.38 8.98
CA ARG A 53 19.94 -2.72 8.90
C ARG A 53 19.87 -1.29 9.43
N PHE A 54 18.86 -0.53 9.01
CA PHE A 54 18.60 0.82 9.52
C PHE A 54 18.47 0.81 11.05
N GLY A 55 17.71 -0.14 11.59
CA GLY A 55 17.55 -0.30 13.04
C GLY A 55 18.86 -0.61 13.76
N LEU A 56 19.71 -1.48 13.16
CA LEU A 56 21.05 -1.75 13.70
C LEU A 56 21.90 -0.51 13.72
N ASP A 57 22.03 0.20 12.58
CA ASP A 57 22.89 1.37 12.43
C ASP A 57 22.47 2.49 13.41
N VAL A 58 21.17 2.78 13.51
CA VAL A 58 20.64 3.83 14.39
C VAL A 58 20.78 3.46 15.87
N LEU A 59 20.50 2.23 16.27
CA LEU A 59 20.57 1.82 17.67
C LEU A 59 22.02 1.70 18.14
N GLN A 60 22.93 1.25 17.28
CA GLN A 60 24.37 1.22 17.60
C GLN A 60 24.95 2.63 17.76
N SER A 61 24.55 3.59 16.90
CA SER A 61 24.95 4.98 17.07
C SER A 61 24.43 5.62 18.36
N ALA A 62 23.35 5.09 18.91
CA ALA A 62 22.80 5.44 20.23
C ALA A 62 23.42 4.64 21.39
N SER A 63 24.60 4.01 21.19
CA SER A 63 25.33 3.22 22.21
C SER A 63 24.60 1.95 22.71
N VAL A 64 23.65 1.42 21.94
CA VAL A 64 23.00 0.14 22.20
C VAL A 64 23.94 -1.00 21.77
N THR A 65 24.07 -2.05 22.59
CA THR A 65 24.90 -3.22 22.25
C THR A 65 24.38 -3.89 20.98
N GLU A 66 25.29 -4.48 20.19
CA GLU A 66 24.94 -5.15 18.92
C GLU A 66 23.86 -6.23 19.08
N THR A 67 23.94 -7.01 20.16
CA THR A 67 22.96 -8.06 20.47
C THR A 67 21.57 -7.47 20.72
N ALA A 68 21.49 -6.40 21.52
CA ALA A 68 20.22 -5.72 21.80
C ALA A 68 19.65 -5.02 20.56
N ALA A 69 20.52 -4.41 19.72
CA ALA A 69 20.11 -3.79 18.47
C ALA A 69 19.56 -4.82 17.47
N LYS A 70 20.19 -6.00 17.34
CA LYS A 70 19.69 -7.12 16.52
C LYS A 70 18.33 -7.62 17.02
N ALA A 71 18.16 -7.80 18.33
CA ALA A 71 16.88 -8.21 18.90
C ALA A 71 15.78 -7.17 18.64
N ALA A 72 16.06 -5.89 18.81
CA ALA A 72 15.13 -4.81 18.54
C ALA A 72 14.73 -4.74 17.05
N ALA A 73 15.70 -4.88 16.13
CA ALA A 73 15.43 -4.91 14.69
C ALA A 73 14.56 -6.13 14.31
N GLY A 74 14.84 -7.31 14.87
CA GLY A 74 14.01 -8.50 14.67
C GLY A 74 12.58 -8.33 15.19
N THR A 75 12.43 -7.71 16.36
CA THR A 75 11.13 -7.38 16.96
C THR A 75 10.36 -6.39 16.07
N ALA A 76 11.02 -5.36 15.55
CA ALA A 76 10.41 -4.41 14.64
C ALA A 76 9.90 -5.09 13.35
N MET A 77 10.67 -6.05 12.79
CA MET A 77 10.24 -6.83 11.64
C MET A 77 9.02 -7.71 11.94
N ALA A 78 8.96 -8.32 13.12
CA ALA A 78 7.81 -9.12 13.53
C ALA A 78 6.54 -8.25 13.63
N TRP A 79 6.65 -7.09 14.25
CA TRP A 79 5.55 -6.12 14.33
C TRP A 79 5.13 -5.62 12.96
N TYR A 80 6.09 -5.29 12.08
CA TYR A 80 5.80 -4.93 10.69
C TYR A 80 4.92 -6.00 10.02
N ALA A 81 5.28 -7.29 10.14
CA ALA A 81 4.55 -8.39 9.51
C ALA A 81 3.11 -8.55 10.06
N ILE A 82 2.95 -8.46 11.39
CA ILE A 82 1.64 -8.55 12.05
C ILE A 82 0.74 -7.40 11.57
N PHE A 83 1.24 -6.17 11.63
CA PHE A 83 0.47 -5.00 11.23
C PHE A 83 0.22 -4.93 9.71
N ASN A 84 1.09 -5.52 8.89
CA ASN A 84 0.81 -5.69 7.46
C ASN A 84 -0.44 -6.56 7.22
N GLY A 85 -0.58 -7.65 7.96
CA GLY A 85 -1.80 -8.46 7.90
C GLY A 85 -3.06 -7.69 8.34
N LEU A 86 -2.99 -6.99 9.48
CA LEU A 86 -4.09 -6.16 9.98
C LEU A 86 -4.46 -5.03 9.02
N GLY A 87 -3.45 -4.42 8.39
CA GLY A 87 -3.65 -3.34 7.43
C GLY A 87 -4.52 -3.74 6.25
N ARG A 88 -4.40 -4.97 5.76
CA ARG A 88 -5.26 -5.48 4.66
C ARG A 88 -6.73 -5.44 5.03
N ILE A 89 -7.06 -5.83 6.26
CA ILE A 89 -8.45 -5.87 6.74
C ILE A 89 -9.00 -4.46 6.93
N VAL A 90 -8.23 -3.61 7.62
CA VAL A 90 -8.70 -2.25 7.96
C VAL A 90 -8.80 -1.37 6.72
N TRP A 91 -7.78 -1.37 5.85
CA TRP A 91 -7.82 -0.61 4.60
C TRP A 91 -8.91 -1.11 3.63
N GLY A 92 -9.21 -2.42 3.64
CA GLY A 92 -10.37 -2.95 2.91
C GLY A 92 -11.67 -2.32 3.39
N LYS A 93 -11.90 -2.25 4.70
CA LYS A 93 -13.08 -1.57 5.27
C LYS A 93 -13.10 -0.07 4.99
N ILE A 94 -11.96 0.62 5.05
CA ILE A 94 -11.87 2.04 4.69
C ILE A 94 -12.29 2.23 3.23
N LEU A 95 -11.80 1.39 2.34
CA LEU A 95 -12.16 1.41 0.91
C LEU A 95 -13.68 1.29 0.72
N ASP A 96 -14.34 0.39 1.45
CA ASP A 96 -15.79 0.19 1.36
C ASP A 96 -16.57 1.45 1.75
N VAL A 97 -16.03 2.27 2.65
CA VAL A 97 -16.67 3.50 3.14
C VAL A 97 -16.38 4.72 2.25
N VAL A 98 -15.11 4.92 1.89
CA VAL A 98 -14.68 6.16 1.20
C VAL A 98 -14.43 5.98 -0.30
N GLY A 99 -14.46 4.75 -0.80
CA GLY A 99 -14.14 4.40 -2.18
C GLY A 99 -12.63 4.31 -2.46
N SER A 100 -12.27 3.63 -3.57
CA SER A 100 -10.86 3.31 -3.89
C SER A 100 -9.99 4.55 -4.09
N LYS A 101 -10.51 5.59 -4.72
CA LYS A 101 -9.75 6.81 -5.03
C LYS A 101 -9.29 7.54 -3.75
N MET A 102 -10.21 7.75 -2.81
CA MET A 102 -9.91 8.40 -1.54
C MET A 102 -9.06 7.51 -0.65
N ALA A 103 -9.35 6.21 -0.59
CA ALA A 103 -8.57 5.25 0.18
C ALA A 103 -7.10 5.19 -0.29
N LEU A 104 -6.85 5.14 -1.61
CA LEU A 104 -5.49 5.21 -2.17
C LEU A 104 -4.80 6.52 -1.84
N PHE A 105 -5.50 7.66 -1.99
CA PHE A 105 -4.94 8.96 -1.61
C PHE A 105 -4.51 8.99 -0.14
N MET A 106 -5.40 8.57 0.78
CA MET A 106 -5.11 8.52 2.22
C MET A 106 -3.92 7.60 2.52
N LEU A 107 -3.89 6.42 1.91
CA LEU A 107 -2.82 5.45 2.08
C LEU A 107 -1.46 6.05 1.68
N PHE A 108 -1.35 6.65 0.49
CA PHE A 108 -0.09 7.24 0.03
C PHE A 108 0.29 8.50 0.78
N PHE A 109 -0.68 9.31 1.21
CA PHE A 109 -0.43 10.48 2.04
C PHE A 109 0.17 10.08 3.40
N VAL A 110 -0.45 9.10 4.09
CA VAL A 110 0.07 8.58 5.36
C VAL A 110 1.44 7.94 5.16
N GLN A 111 1.62 7.15 4.09
CA GLN A 111 2.92 6.54 3.78
C GLN A 111 4.01 7.58 3.58
N GLY A 112 3.71 8.66 2.86
CA GLY A 112 4.65 9.78 2.65
C GLY A 112 5.07 10.44 3.97
N LEU A 113 4.11 10.71 4.87
CA LEU A 113 4.40 11.28 6.19
C LEU A 113 5.27 10.34 7.04
N LEU A 114 4.97 9.03 7.05
CA LEU A 114 5.76 8.04 7.77
C LEU A 114 7.19 7.98 7.24
N MET A 115 7.40 8.03 5.92
CA MET A 115 8.73 8.01 5.32
C MET A 115 9.53 9.26 5.65
N LEU A 116 8.91 10.45 5.59
CA LEU A 116 9.56 11.73 5.90
C LEU A 116 9.99 11.84 7.37
N THR A 117 9.25 11.18 8.27
CA THR A 117 9.50 11.28 9.71
C THR A 117 10.34 10.13 10.26
N LEU A 118 10.47 9.01 9.53
CA LEU A 118 11.17 7.80 9.97
C LEU A 118 12.61 8.08 10.45
N TYR A 119 13.37 8.88 9.68
CA TYR A 119 14.76 9.18 9.99
C TYR A 119 14.92 9.90 11.34
N LYS A 120 13.98 10.79 11.67
CA LYS A 120 14.04 11.57 12.92
C LYS A 120 13.55 10.81 14.15
N MET A 121 12.68 9.82 13.95
CA MET A 121 11.92 9.16 15.02
C MET A 121 12.36 7.72 15.30
N GLY A 122 13.18 7.10 14.43
CA GLY A 122 13.64 5.72 14.58
C GLY A 122 14.82 5.53 15.57
N VAL A 123 15.07 6.48 16.47
CA VAL A 123 16.27 6.51 17.32
C VAL A 123 16.23 5.54 18.51
N THR A 124 15.05 5.05 18.90
CA THR A 124 14.90 4.08 20.00
C THR A 124 14.28 2.77 19.49
N ALA A 125 14.55 1.65 20.19
CA ALA A 125 13.97 0.35 19.86
C ALA A 125 12.42 0.39 19.81
N VAL A 126 11.80 1.12 20.73
CA VAL A 126 10.34 1.28 20.78
C VAL A 126 9.84 2.08 19.58
N MET A 127 10.47 3.20 19.27
CA MET A 127 10.09 4.01 18.10
C MET A 127 10.29 3.25 16.79
N LEU A 128 11.39 2.49 16.67
CA LEU A 128 11.62 1.63 15.51
C LEU A 128 10.46 0.63 15.32
N ALA A 129 10.02 -0.03 16.40
CA ALA A 129 8.90 -0.96 16.36
C ALA A 129 7.56 -0.27 16.01
N VAL A 130 7.29 0.92 16.56
CA VAL A 130 6.08 1.71 16.26
C VAL A 130 6.06 2.12 14.78
N TYR A 131 7.17 2.67 14.26
CA TYR A 131 7.27 3.05 12.85
C TYR A 131 7.18 1.85 11.92
N ALA A 132 7.86 0.75 12.25
CA ALA A 132 7.75 -0.49 11.50
C ALA A 132 6.31 -0.99 11.43
N SER A 133 5.59 -0.94 12.57
CA SER A 133 4.17 -1.32 12.64
C SER A 133 3.29 -0.42 11.78
N ALA A 134 3.46 0.91 11.87
CA ALA A 134 2.68 1.87 11.11
C ALA A 134 2.93 1.75 9.59
N ILE A 135 4.19 1.61 9.19
CA ILE A 135 4.57 1.41 7.78
C ILE A 135 4.05 0.06 7.28
N GLY A 136 4.20 -1.01 8.07
CA GLY A 136 3.67 -2.34 7.74
C GLY A 136 2.16 -2.33 7.57
N PHE A 137 1.43 -1.71 8.51
CA PHE A 137 -0.02 -1.55 8.45
C PHE A 137 -0.45 -0.82 7.16
N ASN A 138 0.19 0.29 6.87
CA ASN A 138 -0.13 1.08 5.70
C ASN A 138 0.20 0.33 4.40
N TYR A 139 1.37 -0.30 4.35
CA TYR A 139 1.79 -1.11 3.21
C TYR A 139 0.87 -2.33 2.97
N GLY A 140 0.37 -2.96 4.03
CA GLY A 140 -0.63 -4.02 3.92
C GLY A 140 -1.88 -3.60 3.15
N GLY A 141 -2.28 -2.34 3.30
CA GLY A 141 -3.41 -1.76 2.56
C GLY A 141 -3.25 -1.80 1.04
N THR A 142 -2.03 -1.74 0.50
CA THR A 142 -1.80 -1.82 -0.95
C THR A 142 -2.38 -3.11 -1.54
N PHE A 143 -2.24 -4.23 -0.84
CA PHE A 143 -2.74 -5.53 -1.28
C PHE A 143 -4.26 -5.68 -1.22
N ALA A 144 -4.95 -4.82 -0.48
CA ALA A 144 -6.41 -4.74 -0.48
C ALA A 144 -6.91 -3.72 -1.51
N LEU A 145 -6.27 -2.55 -1.60
CA LEU A 145 -6.76 -1.44 -2.39
C LEU A 145 -6.54 -1.61 -3.90
N PHE A 146 -5.40 -2.14 -4.34
CA PHE A 146 -5.11 -2.25 -5.78
C PHE A 146 -5.98 -3.26 -6.51
N PRO A 147 -6.25 -4.48 -5.98
CA PRO A 147 -7.23 -5.39 -6.60
C PRO A 147 -8.62 -4.77 -6.68
N ALA A 148 -9.08 -4.13 -5.59
CA ALA A 148 -10.39 -3.49 -5.54
C ALA A 148 -10.49 -2.29 -6.50
N ALA A 149 -9.46 -1.44 -6.59
CA ALA A 149 -9.40 -0.37 -7.56
C ALA A 149 -9.39 -0.89 -9.01
N THR A 150 -8.70 -2.00 -9.28
CA THR A 150 -8.72 -2.67 -10.59
C THR A 150 -10.13 -3.14 -10.94
N ALA A 151 -10.84 -3.76 -9.98
CA ALA A 151 -12.23 -4.18 -10.17
C ALA A 151 -13.17 -2.99 -10.43
N GLN A 152 -12.99 -1.89 -9.71
CA GLN A 152 -13.83 -0.69 -9.89
C GLN A 152 -13.56 0.05 -11.21
N LEU A 153 -12.32 0.06 -11.70
CA LEU A 153 -11.93 0.77 -12.93
C LEU A 153 -12.22 -0.04 -14.20
N PHE A 154 -12.07 -1.37 -14.14
CA PHE A 154 -12.04 -2.21 -15.33
C PHE A 154 -13.06 -3.36 -15.29
N GLY A 155 -13.86 -3.44 -14.20
CA GLY A 155 -14.89 -4.45 -14.03
C GLY A 155 -14.48 -5.61 -13.14
N ALA A 156 -15.43 -6.02 -12.30
CA ALA A 156 -15.21 -7.10 -11.33
C ALA A 156 -15.12 -8.49 -12.00
N LYS A 157 -15.83 -8.70 -13.10
CA LYS A 157 -15.84 -9.97 -13.85
C LYS A 157 -14.47 -10.34 -14.40
N ASN A 158 -13.72 -9.33 -14.85
CA ASN A 158 -12.41 -9.51 -15.48
C ASN A 158 -11.23 -9.25 -14.54
N VAL A 159 -11.45 -9.01 -13.24
CA VAL A 159 -10.38 -8.68 -12.29
C VAL A 159 -9.31 -9.77 -12.24
N GLY A 160 -9.70 -11.05 -12.31
CA GLY A 160 -8.76 -12.17 -12.30
C GLY A 160 -7.78 -12.17 -13.47
N SER A 161 -8.17 -11.67 -14.64
CA SER A 161 -7.31 -11.53 -15.82
C SER A 161 -6.61 -10.16 -15.90
N ASN A 162 -7.20 -9.12 -15.34
CA ASN A 162 -6.69 -7.74 -15.40
C ASN A 162 -5.64 -7.44 -14.31
N TYR A 163 -5.90 -7.90 -13.09
CA TYR A 163 -5.05 -7.60 -11.95
C TYR A 163 -3.60 -8.13 -12.07
N PRO A 164 -3.31 -9.31 -12.66
CA PRO A 164 -1.92 -9.73 -12.89
C PRO A 164 -1.09 -8.71 -13.67
N PHE A 165 -1.66 -8.01 -14.66
CA PHE A 165 -0.96 -6.94 -15.38
C PHE A 165 -0.70 -5.72 -14.49
N VAL A 166 -1.66 -5.33 -13.67
CA VAL A 166 -1.48 -4.26 -12.67
C VAL A 166 -0.41 -4.67 -11.66
N PHE A 167 -0.40 -5.94 -11.24
CA PHE A 167 0.54 -6.46 -10.24
C PHE A 167 2.00 -6.52 -10.73
N THR A 168 2.25 -6.50 -12.05
CA THR A 168 3.63 -6.37 -12.58
C THR A 168 4.34 -5.12 -12.07
N ALA A 169 3.58 -4.05 -11.78
CA ALA A 169 4.08 -2.82 -11.17
C ALA A 169 4.77 -3.07 -9.84
N TYR A 170 4.22 -3.96 -9.01
CA TYR A 170 4.80 -4.37 -7.74
C TYR A 170 6.19 -5.01 -7.91
N GLY A 171 6.34 -5.90 -8.90
CA GLY A 171 7.63 -6.51 -9.23
C GLY A 171 8.68 -5.48 -9.64
N ILE A 172 8.31 -4.52 -10.49
CA ILE A 172 9.20 -3.42 -10.91
C ILE A 172 9.57 -2.55 -9.72
N GLY A 173 8.59 -2.17 -8.88
CA GLY A 173 8.85 -1.43 -7.65
C GLY A 173 9.80 -2.14 -6.71
N GLY A 174 9.68 -3.48 -6.61
CA GLY A 174 10.54 -4.33 -5.80
C GLY A 174 11.99 -4.43 -6.28
N ILE A 175 12.24 -4.25 -7.56
CA ILE A 175 13.59 -4.19 -8.13
C ILE A 175 14.15 -2.76 -8.01
N VAL A 176 13.40 -1.78 -8.46
CA VAL A 176 13.87 -0.38 -8.55
C VAL A 176 14.07 0.24 -7.16
N GLY A 177 13.16 -0.03 -6.20
CA GLY A 177 13.24 0.55 -4.86
C GLY A 177 14.54 0.21 -4.12
N PRO A 178 14.84 -1.07 -3.88
CA PRO A 178 16.08 -1.48 -3.22
C PRO A 178 17.35 -1.08 -3.98
N LEU A 179 17.34 -1.08 -5.33
CA LEU A 179 18.46 -0.60 -6.13
C LEU A 179 18.73 0.89 -5.89
N LEU A 180 17.70 1.74 -5.97
CA LEU A 180 17.85 3.17 -5.68
C LEU A 180 18.33 3.42 -4.25
N ALA A 181 17.81 2.69 -3.27
CA ALA A 181 18.29 2.79 -1.89
C ALA A 181 19.77 2.39 -1.74
N GLY A 182 20.26 1.47 -2.57
CA GLY A 182 21.65 1.07 -2.62
C GLY A 182 22.56 2.13 -3.24
N PHE A 183 22.08 2.90 -4.23
CA PHE A 183 22.86 3.98 -4.87
C PHE A 183 22.96 5.26 -4.04
N ILE A 184 22.00 5.52 -3.15
CA ILE A 184 21.95 6.73 -2.31
C ILE A 184 22.85 6.58 -1.05
N ARG A 185 23.37 5.39 -0.78
CA ARG A 185 24.33 5.10 0.30
C ARG A 185 25.75 5.42 -0.10
#